data_2369f91470406e03b9c8cb05fb4849ba
#
_entry.id   2369f91470406e03b9c8cb05fb4849ba
#
_cell.length_a   1.000
_cell.length_b   1.000
_cell.length_c   1.000
_cell.angle_alpha   90.00
_cell.angle_beta   90.00
_cell.angle_gamma   90.00
#
_symmetry.space_group_name_H-M   'P 1'
#
loop_
_entity.id
_entity.type
_entity.pdbx_description
1 polymer ?
#
loop_
_entity_poly.entity_id
_entity_poly.type
_entity_poly.pdbx_seq_one_letter_code
_entity_poly.pdbx_strand_id
1 'polypeptide(L)'
;MLKVLFAPLQGYTTGIYRKAHAEIFGGVDAYYAPFLRMENGRPREKDLRDLENLECTGVAEGNCAENADRNCTENAGENCARYKVVPQIIANSVSEFKILAEALLQKGFTEIDFNMGCPFPMQVNRHRGAGILSDAQAVHEIMDEIKKMSGSATNVNGTASADVKGTAPVKFSIKMRLGQDSPDEAFALLPILNDTPLAHITLHPRLGKQQYKGAIDFNSFERFYNECKHPLFYNGNITTDSQICKMERKFPKLAGVMIGRGLLARPSLAAEYKALSNKDETGTAQSSNRDINGTAPQDFLGKILQMHQAIFDNACKTFQGDSQILSHVQSFWEYLEPSIPKKIFKRIKKAGKLSEYSEAVKELS
;
A
#
# COMPACT_ATOMS: atom_id res chain seq x y z
N MET A 1 -8.87 -17.35 -6.38
CA MET A 1 -7.57 -16.66 -6.28
C MET A 1 -7.69 -15.45 -5.39
N LEU A 2 -6.78 -15.27 -4.45
CA LEU A 2 -6.75 -14.11 -3.55
C LEU A 2 -6.34 -12.82 -4.28
N LYS A 3 -6.94 -11.69 -3.91
CA LYS A 3 -6.43 -10.38 -4.30
C LYS A 3 -5.08 -10.11 -3.61
N VAL A 4 -4.16 -9.44 -4.31
CA VAL A 4 -2.87 -9.03 -3.78
C VAL A 4 -2.81 -7.50 -3.69
N LEU A 5 -2.69 -6.97 -2.48
CA LEU A 5 -2.56 -5.55 -2.21
C LEU A 5 -1.11 -5.22 -1.85
N PHE A 6 -0.58 -4.10 -2.36
CA PHE A 6 0.72 -3.60 -1.93
C PHE A 6 0.57 -2.70 -0.70
N ALA A 7 1.18 -3.10 0.41
CA ALA A 7 1.10 -2.35 1.67
C ALA A 7 1.80 -0.99 1.58
N PRO A 8 1.27 0.04 2.26
CA PRO A 8 1.96 1.32 2.39
C PRO A 8 3.16 1.20 3.32
N LEU A 9 4.34 1.61 2.85
CA LEU A 9 5.57 1.62 3.61
C LEU A 9 6.22 2.99 3.52
N GLN A 10 6.19 3.73 4.64
CA GLN A 10 6.72 5.11 4.70
C GLN A 10 8.19 5.16 4.29
N GLY A 11 8.51 6.02 3.33
CA GLY A 11 9.87 6.16 2.79
C GLY A 11 10.27 5.15 1.70
N TYR A 12 9.45 4.12 1.43
CA TYR A 12 9.73 3.10 0.42
C TYR A 12 8.72 3.12 -0.74
N THR A 13 7.43 2.96 -0.45
CA THR A 13 6.40 2.88 -1.48
C THR A 13 5.88 4.26 -1.89
N THR A 14 6.80 5.13 -2.34
CA THR A 14 6.49 6.47 -2.86
C THR A 14 5.70 6.40 -4.17
N GLY A 15 5.14 7.51 -4.64
CA GLY A 15 4.38 7.57 -5.88
C GLY A 15 5.16 7.00 -7.06
N ILE A 16 6.41 7.46 -7.26
CA ILE A 16 7.27 6.95 -8.33
C ILE A 16 7.58 5.46 -8.18
N TYR A 17 7.76 4.94 -6.95
CA TYR A 17 7.98 3.52 -6.72
C TYR A 17 6.74 2.71 -7.13
N ARG A 18 5.53 3.13 -6.71
CA ARG A 18 4.29 2.46 -7.07
C ARG A 18 4.05 2.44 -8.57
N LYS A 19 4.29 3.57 -9.24
CA LYS A 19 4.19 3.70 -10.71
C LYS A 19 5.16 2.74 -11.41
N ALA A 20 6.43 2.82 -11.10
CA ALA A 20 7.46 1.98 -11.73
C ALA A 20 7.21 0.47 -11.47
N HIS A 21 6.77 0.10 -10.26
CA HIS A 21 6.41 -1.29 -9.97
C HIS A 21 5.22 -1.76 -10.80
N ALA A 22 4.17 -0.94 -10.93
CA ALA A 22 2.98 -1.29 -11.69
C ALA A 22 3.28 -1.49 -13.18
N GLU A 23 4.12 -0.63 -13.75
CA GLU A 23 4.50 -0.66 -15.18
C GLU A 23 5.43 -1.84 -15.51
N ILE A 24 6.35 -2.20 -14.59
CA ILE A 24 7.43 -3.16 -14.89
C ILE A 24 7.09 -4.57 -14.40
N PHE A 25 6.48 -4.70 -13.23
CA PHE A 25 6.17 -5.99 -12.62
C PHE A 25 4.68 -6.32 -12.61
N GLY A 26 3.82 -5.38 -12.23
CA GLY A 26 2.38 -5.57 -12.19
C GLY A 26 1.91 -6.63 -11.19
N GLY A 27 0.76 -7.25 -11.48
CA GLY A 27 0.18 -8.34 -10.67
C GLY A 27 -0.49 -7.92 -9.35
N VAL A 28 -0.39 -6.65 -8.95
CA VAL A 28 -1.00 -6.08 -7.76
C VAL A 28 -2.38 -5.51 -8.09
N ASP A 29 -3.39 -5.86 -7.29
CA ASP A 29 -4.77 -5.41 -7.52
C ASP A 29 -5.00 -3.96 -7.04
N ALA A 30 -4.28 -3.51 -5.99
CA ALA A 30 -4.27 -2.12 -5.56
C ALA A 30 -3.01 -1.78 -4.75
N TYR A 31 -2.53 -0.56 -4.92
CA TYR A 31 -1.38 0.01 -4.21
C TYR A 31 -1.87 0.95 -3.12
N TYR A 32 -1.45 0.73 -1.88
CA TYR A 32 -1.77 1.62 -0.78
C TYR A 32 -0.66 2.66 -0.61
N ALA A 33 -1.03 3.93 -0.61
CA ALA A 33 -0.07 5.01 -0.42
C ALA A 33 0.29 5.17 1.06
N PRO A 34 1.54 5.56 1.40
CA PRO A 34 1.89 5.97 2.74
C PRO A 34 0.91 7.02 3.28
N PHE A 35 0.61 6.96 4.58
CA PHE A 35 -0.47 7.74 5.16
C PHE A 35 -0.24 9.25 5.12
N LEU A 36 -1.30 9.97 4.75
CA LEU A 36 -1.46 11.39 4.96
C LEU A 36 -1.71 11.68 6.43
N ARG A 37 -1.07 12.71 6.99
CA ARG A 37 -1.16 13.12 8.38
C ARG A 37 -1.32 14.61 8.55
N MET A 38 -1.78 15.03 9.72
CA MET A 38 -1.79 16.43 10.10
C MET A 38 -0.39 16.93 10.46
N GLU A 39 -0.06 18.13 9.99
CA GLU A 39 1.15 18.89 10.33
C GLU A 39 0.76 20.36 10.46
N ASN A 40 1.01 20.99 11.63
CA ASN A 40 0.66 22.37 11.90
C ASN A 40 -0.82 22.72 11.61
N GLY A 41 -1.74 21.86 12.04
CA GLY A 41 -3.20 22.08 11.89
C GLY A 41 -3.77 21.85 10.48
N ARG A 42 -2.99 21.37 9.52
CA ARG A 42 -3.42 21.10 8.14
C ARG A 42 -2.84 19.77 7.61
N PRO A 43 -3.40 19.21 6.53
CA PRO A 43 -2.83 18.07 5.84
C PRO A 43 -1.40 18.38 5.37
N ARG A 44 -0.48 17.43 5.56
CA ARG A 44 0.93 17.63 5.23
C ARG A 44 1.13 17.65 3.70
N GLU A 45 1.63 18.76 3.17
CA GLU A 45 1.85 18.99 1.75
C GLU A 45 2.75 17.94 1.06
N LYS A 46 3.80 17.48 1.77
CA LYS A 46 4.69 16.44 1.22
C LYS A 46 3.94 15.13 0.98
N ASP A 47 3.01 14.75 1.88
CA ASP A 47 2.24 13.52 1.77
C ASP A 47 1.19 13.65 0.65
N LEU A 48 0.60 14.85 0.45
CA LEU A 48 -0.31 15.14 -0.65
C LEU A 48 0.39 15.09 -2.02
N ARG A 49 1.58 15.66 -2.12
CA ARG A 49 2.37 15.62 -3.37
C ARG A 49 2.76 14.20 -3.80
N ASP A 50 2.93 13.27 -2.87
CA ASP A 50 3.19 11.85 -3.18
C ASP A 50 1.98 11.18 -3.87
N LEU A 51 0.79 11.77 -3.76
CA LEU A 51 -0.43 11.33 -4.43
C LEU A 51 -0.67 12.03 -5.78
N GLU A 52 -0.11 13.23 -6.01
CA GLU A 52 -0.34 14.04 -7.21
C GLU A 52 0.42 13.55 -8.46
N ASN A 53 1.54 12.86 -8.28
CA ASN A 53 2.37 12.34 -9.38
C ASN A 53 1.77 11.08 -10.05
N LEU A 54 0.51 10.81 -9.80
CA LEU A 54 -0.22 9.65 -10.30
C LEU A 54 -1.19 10.12 -11.40
N GLU A 55 -0.68 10.43 -12.56
CA GLU A 55 -1.50 10.50 -13.78
C GLU A 55 -2.16 9.13 -13.97
N CYS A 56 -3.46 9.06 -13.72
CA CYS A 56 -4.37 7.90 -13.72
C CYS A 56 -4.77 7.42 -12.31
N THR A 57 -5.18 8.33 -11.43
CA THR A 57 -5.92 7.96 -10.22
C THR A 57 -7.34 7.54 -10.60
N GLY A 58 -7.73 6.39 -10.08
CA GLY A 58 -8.99 5.72 -10.35
C GLY A 58 -10.22 6.62 -10.44
N VAL A 59 -10.55 7.03 -11.64
CA VAL A 59 -11.92 7.39 -12.00
C VAL A 59 -12.69 6.07 -12.03
N ALA A 60 -13.82 6.04 -11.30
CA ALA A 60 -14.67 4.87 -11.17
C ALA A 60 -14.87 4.16 -12.52
N GLU A 61 -14.80 2.83 -12.49
CA GLU A 61 -15.27 2.01 -13.60
C GLU A 61 -16.69 2.46 -13.99
N GLY A 62 -16.82 3.17 -15.07
CA GLY A 62 -18.12 3.63 -15.59
C GLY A 62 -18.15 4.95 -16.35
N ASN A 63 -17.20 5.87 -16.13
CA ASN A 63 -17.30 7.21 -16.73
C ASN A 63 -16.03 7.69 -17.46
N CYS A 64 -15.19 6.81 -17.98
CA CYS A 64 -14.03 7.21 -18.79
C CYS A 64 -14.40 7.69 -20.21
N ALA A 65 -15.63 7.53 -20.66
CA ALA A 65 -16.04 7.93 -22.01
C ALA A 65 -16.53 9.40 -22.11
N GLU A 66 -16.99 10.02 -21.02
CA GLU A 66 -17.63 11.34 -21.06
C GLU A 66 -16.85 12.50 -20.42
N ASN A 67 -15.73 12.24 -19.73
CA ASN A 67 -14.89 13.29 -19.12
C ASN A 67 -13.44 13.32 -19.64
N ALA A 68 -13.22 12.96 -20.91
CA ALA A 68 -11.92 13.00 -21.57
C ALA A 68 -11.33 14.41 -21.75
N ASP A 69 -12.08 15.47 -21.42
CA ASP A 69 -11.75 16.84 -21.84
C ASP A 69 -11.12 17.75 -20.77
N ARG A 70 -10.70 17.28 -19.61
CA ARG A 70 -10.21 18.22 -18.59
C ARG A 70 -8.89 17.93 -17.90
N ASN A 71 -7.95 17.18 -18.40
CA ASN A 71 -6.53 17.22 -17.96
C ASN A 71 -5.67 16.03 -18.47
N CYS A 72 -6.01 15.43 -19.60
CA CYS A 72 -5.04 14.62 -20.33
C CYS A 72 -4.36 15.56 -21.34
N THR A 73 -3.13 15.94 -21.10
CA THR A 73 -2.30 16.55 -22.14
C THR A 73 -2.15 15.54 -23.28
N GLU A 74 -2.27 16.02 -24.52
CA GLU A 74 -2.29 15.26 -25.79
C GLU A 74 -1.06 14.36 -26.07
N ASN A 75 -0.23 14.08 -25.05
CA ASN A 75 1.00 13.25 -25.13
C ASN A 75 0.98 11.97 -24.29
N ALA A 76 -0.18 11.52 -23.77
CA ALA A 76 -0.26 10.21 -23.15
C ALA A 76 -0.36 9.13 -24.24
N GLY A 77 0.79 8.60 -24.66
CA GLY A 77 0.86 7.46 -25.57
C GLY A 77 0.02 6.29 -25.04
N GLU A 78 -0.50 5.47 -25.95
CA GLU A 78 -1.46 4.38 -25.78
C GLU A 78 -1.12 3.26 -24.77
N ASN A 79 -0.06 3.40 -23.95
CA ASN A 79 0.48 2.38 -23.05
C ASN A 79 0.56 2.77 -21.56
N CYS A 80 -0.25 3.71 -21.07
CA CYS A 80 -0.27 3.98 -19.63
C CYS A 80 -1.04 2.87 -18.89
N ALA A 81 -0.33 1.95 -18.27
CA ALA A 81 -0.92 0.91 -17.43
C ALA A 81 -1.67 1.55 -16.27
N ARG A 82 -3.00 1.51 -16.32
CA ARG A 82 -3.86 2.01 -15.23
C ARG A 82 -3.69 1.10 -14.02
N TYR A 83 -3.23 1.65 -12.90
CA TYR A 83 -3.13 0.93 -11.63
C TYR A 83 -3.88 1.67 -10.54
N LYS A 84 -4.55 0.90 -9.68
CA LYS A 84 -5.38 1.45 -8.60
C LYS A 84 -4.52 1.89 -7.43
N VAL A 85 -4.67 3.13 -6.98
CA VAL A 85 -4.06 3.66 -5.76
C VAL A 85 -5.14 3.99 -4.74
N VAL A 86 -4.95 3.52 -3.50
CA VAL A 86 -5.78 3.85 -2.35
C VAL A 86 -4.95 4.68 -1.39
N PRO A 87 -5.28 5.99 -1.19
CA PRO A 87 -4.62 6.82 -0.21
C PRO A 87 -4.97 6.35 1.20
N GLN A 88 -3.99 6.44 2.11
CA GLN A 88 -4.19 6.11 3.51
C GLN A 88 -4.12 7.38 4.35
N ILE A 89 -4.93 7.47 5.41
CA ILE A 89 -4.88 8.53 6.41
C ILE A 89 -4.56 7.96 7.79
N ILE A 90 -3.95 8.79 8.65
CA ILE A 90 -3.70 8.46 10.05
C ILE A 90 -4.17 9.62 10.93
N ALA A 91 -5.04 9.33 11.90
CA ALA A 91 -5.65 10.31 12.79
C ALA A 91 -5.78 9.75 14.21
N ASN A 92 -5.99 10.63 15.19
CA ASN A 92 -6.27 10.28 16.58
C ASN A 92 -7.63 10.79 17.06
N SER A 93 -8.37 11.49 16.23
CA SER A 93 -9.67 12.09 16.55
C SER A 93 -10.53 12.22 15.29
N VAL A 94 -11.83 12.33 15.49
CA VAL A 94 -12.80 12.55 14.41
C VAL A 94 -12.50 13.86 13.64
N SER A 95 -12.03 14.90 14.33
CA SER A 95 -11.66 16.17 13.70
C SER A 95 -10.50 16.02 12.72
N GLU A 96 -9.39 15.37 13.14
CA GLU A 96 -8.27 15.08 12.24
C GLU A 96 -8.68 14.18 11.07
N PHE A 97 -9.44 13.11 11.37
CA PHE A 97 -9.94 12.17 10.36
C PHE A 97 -10.72 12.91 9.27
N LYS A 98 -11.66 13.76 9.67
CA LYS A 98 -12.51 14.52 8.75
C LYS A 98 -11.72 15.44 7.84
N ILE A 99 -10.82 16.26 8.41
CA ILE A 99 -9.96 17.17 7.63
C ILE A 99 -9.11 16.40 6.59
N LEU A 100 -8.54 15.27 6.98
CA LEU A 100 -7.71 14.45 6.10
C LEU A 100 -8.55 13.76 5.00
N ALA A 101 -9.71 13.22 5.36
CA ALA A 101 -10.62 12.60 4.40
C ALA A 101 -11.15 13.61 3.38
N GLU A 102 -11.60 14.78 3.82
CA GLU A 102 -12.07 15.86 2.96
C GLU A 102 -10.98 16.33 1.98
N ALA A 103 -9.73 16.46 2.44
CA ALA A 103 -8.60 16.81 1.57
C ALA A 103 -8.37 15.78 0.45
N LEU A 104 -8.58 14.50 0.71
CA LEU A 104 -8.48 13.45 -0.30
C LEU A 104 -9.68 13.43 -1.25
N LEU A 105 -10.89 13.67 -0.72
CA LEU A 105 -12.11 13.79 -1.54
C LEU A 105 -12.02 14.97 -2.52
N GLN A 106 -11.47 16.11 -2.07
CA GLN A 106 -11.23 17.28 -2.93
C GLN A 106 -10.23 16.99 -4.06
N LYS A 107 -9.35 16.00 -3.89
CA LYS A 107 -8.44 15.49 -4.94
C LYS A 107 -9.06 14.39 -5.81
N GLY A 108 -10.34 14.07 -5.61
CA GLY A 108 -11.08 13.10 -6.42
C GLY A 108 -10.94 11.65 -5.98
N PHE A 109 -10.31 11.36 -4.83
CA PHE A 109 -10.27 9.99 -4.31
C PHE A 109 -11.63 9.61 -3.72
N THR A 110 -12.16 8.45 -4.13
CA THR A 110 -13.42 7.90 -3.63
C THR A 110 -13.22 6.66 -2.75
N GLU A 111 -11.98 6.18 -2.62
CA GLU A 111 -11.61 5.11 -1.70
C GLU A 111 -10.48 5.60 -0.79
N ILE A 112 -10.64 5.46 0.52
CA ILE A 112 -9.70 5.94 1.54
C ILE A 112 -9.47 4.81 2.55
N ASP A 113 -8.21 4.58 2.93
CA ASP A 113 -7.85 3.62 3.97
C ASP A 113 -7.48 4.31 5.27
N PHE A 114 -8.00 3.83 6.40
CA PHE A 114 -7.68 4.35 7.72
C PHE A 114 -6.64 3.49 8.42
N ASN A 115 -5.52 4.11 8.81
CA ASN A 115 -4.40 3.44 9.48
C ASN A 115 -4.61 3.32 10.98
N MET A 116 -4.87 2.12 11.47
CA MET A 116 -4.91 1.74 12.87
C MET A 116 -3.82 0.70 13.19
N GLY A 117 -2.64 0.78 12.53
CA GLY A 117 -1.62 -0.26 12.65
C GLY A 117 -0.18 0.22 12.61
N CYS A 118 0.11 1.50 12.40
CA CYS A 118 1.46 2.04 12.43
C CYS A 118 2.06 1.93 13.85
N PRO A 119 3.16 1.18 14.06
CA PRO A 119 3.68 0.91 15.39
C PRO A 119 4.80 1.87 15.81
N PHE A 120 5.12 2.87 14.99
CA PHE A 120 6.23 3.77 15.28
C PHE A 120 5.91 4.67 16.49
N PRO A 121 6.84 4.79 17.47
CA PRO A 121 6.61 5.54 18.70
C PRO A 121 6.10 6.96 18.47
N MET A 122 6.61 7.65 17.44
CA MET A 122 6.15 9.00 17.09
C MET A 122 4.64 9.08 16.79
N GLN A 123 4.03 8.01 16.27
CA GLN A 123 2.59 7.95 16.01
C GLN A 123 1.85 7.41 17.23
N VAL A 124 2.35 6.33 17.83
CA VAL A 124 1.73 5.70 19.00
C VAL A 124 1.63 6.67 20.18
N ASN A 125 2.70 7.44 20.48
CA ASN A 125 2.69 8.45 21.54
C ASN A 125 1.72 9.62 21.30
N ARG A 126 1.18 9.74 20.09
CA ARG A 126 0.13 10.68 19.71
C ARG A 126 -1.23 10.01 19.56
N HIS A 127 -1.41 8.81 20.07
CA HIS A 127 -2.62 8.00 19.94
C HIS A 127 -3.05 7.79 18.47
N ARG A 128 -2.09 7.65 17.54
CA ARG A 128 -2.32 7.37 16.12
C ARG A 128 -1.82 5.98 15.74
N GLY A 129 -2.29 5.46 14.62
CA GLY A 129 -1.90 4.15 14.12
C GLY A 129 -2.26 3.04 15.11
N ALA A 130 -1.30 2.20 15.55
CA ALA A 130 -1.59 1.18 16.54
C ALA A 130 -1.98 1.77 17.91
N GLY A 131 -1.56 3.00 18.22
CA GLY A 131 -1.87 3.67 19.48
C GLY A 131 -3.33 4.07 19.65
N ILE A 132 -4.14 4.13 18.58
CA ILE A 132 -5.58 4.42 18.71
C ILE A 132 -6.38 3.18 19.15
N LEU A 133 -5.83 1.97 19.01
CA LEU A 133 -6.56 0.73 19.28
C LEU A 133 -6.97 0.58 20.74
N SER A 134 -6.25 1.22 21.67
CA SER A 134 -6.60 1.27 23.10
C SER A 134 -7.63 2.35 23.44
N ASP A 135 -7.97 3.25 22.50
CA ASP A 135 -8.95 4.32 22.68
C ASP A 135 -10.25 3.98 21.93
N ALA A 136 -11.07 3.14 22.56
CA ALA A 136 -12.34 2.70 21.96
C ALA A 136 -13.28 3.88 21.65
N GLN A 137 -13.27 4.94 22.48
CA GLN A 137 -14.15 6.10 22.27
C GLN A 137 -13.76 6.85 20.99
N ALA A 138 -12.49 7.16 20.80
CA ALA A 138 -12.01 7.83 19.58
C ALA A 138 -12.29 6.98 18.32
N VAL A 139 -12.13 5.66 18.41
CA VAL A 139 -12.47 4.75 17.30
C VAL A 139 -13.96 4.78 17.02
N HIS A 140 -14.83 4.74 18.02
CA HIS A 140 -16.29 4.81 17.83
C HIS A 140 -16.70 6.10 17.12
N GLU A 141 -16.17 7.25 17.55
CA GLU A 141 -16.46 8.55 16.94
C GLU A 141 -16.03 8.60 15.47
N ILE A 142 -14.86 8.04 15.14
CA ILE A 142 -14.38 7.95 13.75
C ILE A 142 -15.25 7.00 12.92
N MET A 143 -15.65 5.84 13.47
CA MET A 143 -16.55 4.91 12.77
C MET A 143 -17.92 5.53 12.49
N ASP A 144 -18.46 6.32 13.40
CA ASP A 144 -19.71 7.04 13.18
C ASP A 144 -19.56 8.13 12.11
N GLU A 145 -18.40 8.78 12.00
CA GLU A 145 -18.14 9.71 10.90
C GLU A 145 -18.00 8.97 9.55
N ILE A 146 -17.34 7.82 9.52
CA ILE A 146 -17.29 6.96 8.32
C ILE A 146 -18.70 6.58 7.86
N LYS A 147 -19.61 6.21 8.78
CA LYS A 147 -21.02 5.90 8.44
C LYS A 147 -21.71 7.08 7.77
N LYS A 148 -21.53 8.30 8.31
CA LYS A 148 -22.09 9.53 7.72
C LYS A 148 -21.53 9.81 6.33
N MET A 149 -20.19 9.75 6.16
CA MET A 149 -19.53 10.03 4.89
C MET A 149 -19.84 8.98 3.82
N SER A 150 -19.98 7.70 4.18
CA SER A 150 -20.32 6.62 3.26
C SER A 150 -21.76 6.66 2.79
N GLY A 151 -22.69 7.22 3.60
CA GLY A 151 -24.09 7.39 3.26
C GLY A 151 -24.43 8.65 2.49
N SER A 152 -23.50 9.61 2.40
CA SER A 152 -23.70 10.89 1.74
C SER A 152 -23.06 10.90 0.35
N ALA A 153 -23.82 11.15 -0.70
CA ALA A 153 -23.27 11.52 -1.99
C ALA A 153 -22.64 12.92 -1.85
N THR A 154 -21.31 12.99 -1.75
CA THR A 154 -20.60 14.27 -1.61
C THR A 154 -20.29 14.86 -2.98
N ASN A 155 -20.69 16.11 -3.18
CA ASN A 155 -20.21 16.94 -4.31
C ASN A 155 -18.75 17.33 -4.10
N VAL A 156 -18.02 17.53 -5.20
CA VAL A 156 -16.62 17.99 -5.26
C VAL A 156 -16.39 19.33 -4.53
N ASN A 157 -17.45 20.03 -4.12
CA ASN A 157 -17.39 21.32 -3.42
C ASN A 157 -17.73 21.23 -1.91
N GLY A 158 -17.74 20.03 -1.31
CA GLY A 158 -17.86 19.87 0.15
C GLY A 158 -19.22 20.22 0.77
N THR A 159 -20.25 20.48 -0.04
CA THR A 159 -21.62 20.70 0.44
C THR A 159 -22.46 19.45 0.21
N ALA A 160 -23.05 18.94 1.27
CA ALA A 160 -24.04 17.86 1.18
C ALA A 160 -25.25 18.36 0.38
N SER A 161 -25.43 17.82 -0.83
CA SER A 161 -26.63 18.06 -1.64
C SER A 161 -27.28 16.74 -1.96
N ALA A 162 -28.54 16.62 -1.62
CA ALA A 162 -29.35 15.42 -1.81
C ALA A 162 -29.68 15.10 -3.28
N ASP A 163 -29.33 15.96 -4.23
CA ASP A 163 -29.87 15.91 -5.61
C ASP A 163 -28.83 15.88 -6.74
N VAL A 164 -27.54 15.44 -6.50
CA VAL A 164 -26.59 15.31 -7.60
C VAL A 164 -26.47 13.87 -8.05
N LYS A 165 -27.16 13.51 -9.12
CA LYS A 165 -26.94 12.29 -9.89
C LYS A 165 -25.51 12.28 -10.41
N GLY A 166 -24.65 11.37 -9.89
CA GLY A 166 -23.34 11.10 -10.50
C GLY A 166 -22.12 11.01 -9.59
N THR A 167 -22.22 11.22 -8.26
CA THR A 167 -21.08 11.02 -7.37
C THR A 167 -21.09 9.60 -6.79
N ALA A 168 -20.03 8.83 -7.04
CA ALA A 168 -19.88 7.52 -6.44
C ALA A 168 -19.78 7.64 -4.90
N PRO A 169 -20.41 6.73 -4.13
CA PRO A 169 -20.31 6.75 -2.68
C PRO A 169 -18.84 6.55 -2.24
N VAL A 170 -18.45 7.29 -1.20
CA VAL A 170 -17.10 7.15 -0.62
C VAL A 170 -16.97 5.80 0.07
N LYS A 171 -15.89 5.07 -0.22
CA LYS A 171 -15.58 3.77 0.38
C LYS A 171 -14.42 3.91 1.34
N PHE A 172 -14.60 3.38 2.55
CA PHE A 172 -13.53 3.32 3.54
C PHE A 172 -13.09 1.88 3.77
N SER A 173 -11.78 1.69 3.93
CA SER A 173 -11.18 0.47 4.44
C SER A 173 -10.32 0.77 5.67
N ILE A 174 -9.96 -0.26 6.41
CA ILE A 174 -9.12 -0.13 7.60
C ILE A 174 -7.93 -1.07 7.50
N LYS A 175 -6.73 -0.54 7.79
CA LYS A 175 -5.56 -1.36 8.02
C LYS A 175 -5.16 -1.30 9.49
N MET A 176 -5.27 -2.43 10.20
CA MET A 176 -5.08 -2.50 11.64
C MET A 176 -4.14 -3.61 12.11
N ARG A 177 -3.74 -3.52 13.37
CA ARG A 177 -3.12 -4.61 14.14
C ARG A 177 -4.13 -5.20 15.12
N LEU A 178 -3.71 -6.28 15.83
CA LEU A 178 -4.53 -6.89 16.88
C LEU A 178 -4.71 -5.99 18.11
N GLY A 179 -3.84 -5.01 18.29
CA GLY A 179 -3.84 -4.07 19.39
C GLY A 179 -2.49 -3.37 19.49
N GLN A 180 -2.37 -2.41 20.39
CA GLN A 180 -1.09 -1.84 20.81
C GLN A 180 -0.42 -2.77 21.81
N ASP A 181 -1.14 -3.22 22.83
CA ASP A 181 -0.63 -3.98 23.97
C ASP A 181 -1.27 -5.36 24.16
N SER A 182 -2.55 -5.54 23.78
CA SER A 182 -3.29 -6.80 23.88
C SER A 182 -4.11 -7.07 22.61
N PRO A 183 -4.28 -8.35 22.20
CA PRO A 183 -5.22 -8.72 21.15
C PRO A 183 -6.67 -8.37 21.50
N ASP A 184 -7.02 -8.28 22.78
CA ASP A 184 -8.37 -7.94 23.25
C ASP A 184 -8.82 -6.56 22.76
N GLU A 185 -7.90 -5.64 22.50
CA GLU A 185 -8.21 -4.32 21.93
C GLU A 185 -8.91 -4.45 20.57
N ALA A 186 -8.42 -5.32 19.66
CA ALA A 186 -9.07 -5.55 18.37
C ALA A 186 -10.45 -6.20 18.53
N PHE A 187 -10.60 -7.13 19.48
CA PHE A 187 -11.87 -7.81 19.73
C PHE A 187 -12.90 -6.90 20.38
N ALA A 188 -12.48 -5.99 21.27
CA ALA A 188 -13.36 -4.96 21.85
C ALA A 188 -13.89 -4.00 20.76
N LEU A 189 -13.12 -3.72 19.72
CA LEU A 189 -13.53 -2.87 18.61
C LEU A 189 -14.35 -3.60 17.53
N LEU A 190 -14.27 -4.93 17.47
CA LEU A 190 -14.90 -5.70 16.39
C LEU A 190 -16.41 -5.47 16.23
N PRO A 191 -17.24 -5.30 17.29
CA PRO A 191 -18.65 -4.98 17.13
C PRO A 191 -18.91 -3.70 16.34
N ILE A 192 -18.22 -2.59 16.67
CA ILE A 192 -18.40 -1.33 15.95
C ILE A 192 -17.83 -1.38 14.54
N LEU A 193 -16.72 -2.10 14.32
CA LEU A 193 -16.18 -2.33 12.99
C LEU A 193 -17.18 -3.09 12.11
N ASN A 194 -17.80 -4.15 12.65
CA ASN A 194 -18.81 -4.95 11.95
C ASN A 194 -20.11 -4.18 11.64
N ASP A 195 -20.39 -3.11 12.38
CA ASP A 195 -21.57 -2.24 12.21
C ASP A 195 -21.28 -1.04 11.26
N THR A 196 -20.03 -0.83 10.87
CA THR A 196 -19.61 0.28 10.00
C THR A 196 -19.53 -0.21 8.55
N PRO A 197 -19.99 0.54 7.54
CA PRO A 197 -19.97 0.11 6.14
C PRO A 197 -18.55 0.19 5.54
N LEU A 198 -17.70 -0.74 5.92
CA LEU A 198 -16.32 -0.83 5.44
C LEU A 198 -16.22 -1.67 4.16
N ALA A 199 -15.42 -1.22 3.20
CA ALA A 199 -15.12 -1.98 2.00
C ALA A 199 -14.34 -3.27 2.31
N HIS A 200 -13.44 -3.20 3.27
CA HIS A 200 -12.69 -4.34 3.81
C HIS A 200 -11.87 -3.94 5.04
N ILE A 201 -11.36 -4.95 5.74
CA ILE A 201 -10.37 -4.80 6.81
C ILE A 201 -9.10 -5.54 6.42
N THR A 202 -7.94 -4.91 6.60
CA THR A 202 -6.62 -5.56 6.50
C THR A 202 -6.05 -5.74 7.89
N LEU A 203 -5.92 -6.98 8.35
CA LEU A 203 -5.40 -7.30 9.68
C LEU A 203 -3.95 -7.79 9.64
N HIS A 204 -3.08 -7.10 10.40
CA HIS A 204 -1.72 -7.57 10.70
C HIS A 204 -1.72 -8.21 12.09
N PRO A 205 -1.67 -9.55 12.21
CA PRO A 205 -1.81 -10.23 13.49
C PRO A 205 -0.52 -10.19 14.34
N ARG A 206 -0.15 -9.01 14.73
CA ARG A 206 0.85 -8.61 15.71
C ARG A 206 0.36 -7.43 16.52
N LEU A 207 0.92 -7.25 17.71
CA LEU A 207 0.72 -6.05 18.53
C LEU A 207 1.58 -4.89 18.06
N GLY A 208 1.19 -3.66 18.35
CA GLY A 208 1.97 -2.46 18.07
C GLY A 208 3.35 -2.50 18.71
N LYS A 209 3.43 -2.87 20.00
CA LYS A 209 4.69 -3.00 20.75
C LYS A 209 5.68 -4.02 20.16
N GLN A 210 5.20 -5.01 19.42
CA GLN A 210 6.06 -5.98 18.74
C GLN A 210 6.75 -5.39 17.50
N GLN A 211 6.23 -4.30 16.94
CA GLN A 211 6.65 -3.73 15.66
C GLN A 211 6.69 -4.81 14.55
N TYR A 212 7.89 -5.21 14.12
CA TYR A 212 8.09 -6.27 13.12
C TYR A 212 8.82 -7.50 13.70
N LYS A 213 9.01 -7.51 15.03
CA LYS A 213 9.64 -8.60 15.78
C LYS A 213 8.56 -9.56 16.33
N GLY A 214 8.98 -10.75 16.70
CA GLY A 214 8.07 -11.76 17.27
C GLY A 214 7.22 -12.49 16.21
N ALA A 215 6.52 -13.51 16.69
CA ALA A 215 5.68 -14.36 15.86
C ALA A 215 4.38 -13.68 15.43
N ILE A 216 3.81 -14.17 14.34
CA ILE A 216 2.44 -13.88 13.93
C ILE A 216 1.50 -14.66 14.86
N ASP A 217 0.49 -14.00 15.41
CA ASP A 217 -0.57 -14.63 16.20
C ASP A 217 -1.68 -15.14 15.27
N PHE A 218 -1.51 -16.37 14.80
CA PHE A 218 -2.49 -17.02 13.93
C PHE A 218 -3.79 -17.39 14.66
N ASN A 219 -3.74 -17.64 15.97
CA ASN A 219 -4.93 -17.98 16.74
C ASN A 219 -5.89 -16.80 16.83
N SER A 220 -5.37 -15.61 17.19
CA SER A 220 -6.15 -14.38 17.17
C SER A 220 -6.59 -13.99 15.76
N PHE A 221 -5.76 -14.25 14.72
CA PHE A 221 -6.18 -14.02 13.35
C PHE A 221 -7.36 -14.90 12.96
N GLU A 222 -7.31 -16.20 13.25
CA GLU A 222 -8.38 -17.16 12.94
C GLU A 222 -9.68 -16.84 13.67
N ARG A 223 -9.60 -16.42 14.95
CA ARG A 223 -10.74 -15.92 15.69
C ARG A 223 -11.33 -14.68 15.03
N PHE A 224 -10.52 -13.67 14.71
CA PHE A 224 -10.99 -12.45 14.04
C PHE A 224 -11.60 -12.74 12.65
N TYR A 225 -10.99 -13.66 11.88
CA TYR A 225 -11.50 -14.10 10.59
C TYR A 225 -12.90 -14.72 10.69
N ASN A 226 -13.19 -15.47 11.76
CA ASN A 226 -14.50 -16.09 11.98
C ASN A 226 -15.57 -15.09 12.43
N GLU A 227 -15.19 -14.06 13.18
CA GLU A 227 -16.10 -13.07 13.79
C GLU A 227 -16.29 -11.80 12.92
N CYS A 228 -15.35 -11.52 11.99
CA CYS A 228 -15.40 -10.35 11.11
C CYS A 228 -16.44 -10.54 10.00
N LYS A 229 -17.31 -9.53 9.81
CA LYS A 229 -18.38 -9.54 8.78
C LYS A 229 -17.93 -8.93 7.45
N HIS A 230 -16.78 -8.26 7.42
CA HIS A 230 -16.25 -7.61 6.21
C HIS A 230 -15.31 -8.52 5.42
N PRO A 231 -15.10 -8.26 4.11
CA PRO A 231 -14.00 -8.85 3.37
C PRO A 231 -12.68 -8.62 4.14
N LEU A 232 -11.97 -9.69 4.50
CA LEU A 232 -10.76 -9.62 5.30
C LEU A 232 -9.52 -9.87 4.44
N PHE A 233 -8.48 -9.05 4.62
CA PHE A 233 -7.16 -9.23 4.03
C PHE A 233 -6.15 -9.58 5.13
N TYR A 234 -5.33 -10.59 4.87
CA TYR A 234 -4.22 -10.93 5.76
C TYR A 234 -2.99 -10.10 5.41
N ASN A 235 -2.32 -9.54 6.42
CA ASN A 235 -1.04 -8.85 6.26
C ASN A 235 0.00 -9.40 7.25
N GLY A 236 1.04 -10.08 6.77
CA GLY A 236 2.12 -10.54 7.65
C GLY A 236 3.08 -11.53 6.99
N ASN A 237 4.36 -11.21 6.97
CA ASN A 237 5.49 -12.08 6.60
C ASN A 237 5.32 -12.94 5.32
N ILE A 238 4.58 -12.45 4.32
CA ILE A 238 4.47 -13.13 3.02
C ILE A 238 5.66 -12.68 2.17
N THR A 239 6.46 -13.65 1.70
CA THR A 239 7.65 -13.47 0.87
C THR A 239 7.70 -14.42 -0.33
N THR A 240 6.78 -15.41 -0.38
CA THR A 240 6.70 -16.39 -1.46
C THR A 240 5.25 -16.61 -1.91
N ASP A 241 5.08 -17.01 -3.17
CA ASP A 241 3.81 -17.43 -3.76
C ASP A 241 3.17 -18.62 -3.02
N SER A 242 3.99 -19.59 -2.61
CA SER A 242 3.51 -20.74 -1.83
C SER A 242 2.89 -20.33 -0.49
N GLN A 243 3.36 -19.24 0.13
CA GLN A 243 2.74 -18.71 1.34
C GLN A 243 1.38 -18.08 1.03
N ILE A 244 1.21 -17.43 -0.12
CA ILE A 244 -0.10 -16.91 -0.56
C ILE A 244 -1.06 -18.09 -0.78
N CYS A 245 -0.65 -19.13 -1.52
CA CYS A 245 -1.46 -20.34 -1.73
C CYS A 245 -1.82 -21.04 -0.42
N LYS A 246 -0.92 -21.04 0.58
CA LYS A 246 -1.19 -21.60 1.91
C LYS A 246 -2.29 -20.80 2.63
N MET A 247 -2.27 -19.47 2.56
CA MET A 247 -3.31 -18.62 3.13
C MET A 247 -4.66 -18.88 2.45
N GLU A 248 -4.69 -18.96 1.13
CA GLU A 248 -5.89 -19.24 0.34
C GLU A 248 -6.55 -20.56 0.74
N ARG A 249 -5.75 -21.62 0.88
CA ARG A 249 -6.24 -22.93 1.30
C ARG A 249 -6.71 -22.96 2.74
N LYS A 250 -5.97 -22.30 3.66
CA LYS A 250 -6.30 -22.31 5.08
C LYS A 250 -7.52 -21.45 5.40
N PHE A 251 -7.72 -20.35 4.66
CA PHE A 251 -8.77 -19.36 4.92
C PHE A 251 -9.61 -19.08 3.64
N PRO A 252 -10.53 -19.98 3.26
CA PRO A 252 -11.26 -19.90 1.98
C PRO A 252 -12.12 -18.66 1.78
N LYS A 253 -12.56 -17.99 2.88
CA LYS A 253 -13.35 -16.74 2.83
C LYS A 253 -12.46 -15.49 2.81
N LEU A 254 -11.12 -15.64 2.84
CA LEU A 254 -10.20 -14.51 2.81
C LEU A 254 -10.32 -13.78 1.47
N ALA A 255 -10.49 -12.47 1.51
CA ALA A 255 -10.62 -11.66 0.30
C ALA A 255 -9.26 -11.49 -0.43
N GLY A 256 -8.17 -11.53 0.32
CA GLY A 256 -6.83 -11.38 -0.24
C GLY A 256 -5.74 -11.27 0.80
N VAL A 257 -4.56 -10.90 0.31
CA VAL A 257 -3.37 -10.66 1.11
C VAL A 257 -2.83 -9.25 0.82
N MET A 258 -2.34 -8.58 1.86
CA MET A 258 -1.60 -7.34 1.70
C MET A 258 -0.12 -7.60 2.00
N ILE A 259 0.75 -7.31 1.03
CA ILE A 259 2.18 -7.63 1.11
C ILE A 259 2.98 -6.33 1.13
N GLY A 260 3.89 -6.20 2.09
CA GLY A 260 4.80 -5.04 2.19
C GLY A 260 6.22 -5.42 1.81
N ARG A 261 7.04 -5.72 2.81
CA ARG A 261 8.47 -6.05 2.64
C ARG A 261 8.74 -7.19 1.66
N GLY A 262 7.81 -8.14 1.53
CA GLY A 262 7.93 -9.21 0.55
C GLY A 262 7.94 -8.71 -0.88
N LEU A 263 7.09 -7.72 -1.23
CA LEU A 263 7.09 -7.09 -2.56
C LEU A 263 8.27 -6.12 -2.76
N LEU A 264 8.82 -5.52 -1.69
CA LEU A 264 10.07 -4.76 -1.81
C LEU A 264 11.28 -5.66 -2.08
N ALA A 265 11.30 -6.85 -1.48
CA ALA A 265 12.37 -7.84 -1.66
C ALA A 265 12.23 -8.64 -2.98
N ARG A 266 11.01 -8.86 -3.43
CA ARG A 266 10.67 -9.61 -4.66
C ARG A 266 9.51 -8.91 -5.38
N PRO A 267 9.78 -7.86 -6.16
CA PRO A 267 8.73 -7.09 -6.84
C PRO A 267 7.85 -7.93 -7.78
N SER A 268 8.37 -9.01 -8.35
CA SER A 268 7.65 -9.95 -9.21
C SER A 268 6.67 -10.88 -8.49
N LEU A 269 6.68 -10.94 -7.14
CA LEU A 269 5.93 -11.92 -6.35
C LEU A 269 4.43 -11.96 -6.66
N ALA A 270 3.80 -10.79 -6.84
CA ALA A 270 2.37 -10.72 -7.15
C ALA A 270 2.06 -11.28 -8.55
N ALA A 271 2.85 -10.90 -9.56
CA ALA A 271 2.72 -11.40 -10.93
C ALA A 271 2.98 -12.91 -11.01
N GLU A 272 3.98 -13.42 -10.29
CA GLU A 272 4.29 -14.85 -10.20
C GLU A 272 3.13 -15.65 -9.59
N TYR A 273 2.52 -15.17 -8.50
CA TYR A 273 1.35 -15.81 -7.91
C TYR A 273 0.17 -15.84 -8.89
N LYS A 274 -0.11 -14.71 -9.56
CA LYS A 274 -1.20 -14.62 -10.55
C LYS A 274 -0.98 -15.58 -11.73
N ALA A 275 0.27 -15.76 -12.16
CA ALA A 275 0.62 -16.69 -13.24
C ALA A 275 0.42 -18.18 -12.90
N LEU A 276 0.37 -18.54 -11.60
CA LEU A 276 0.10 -19.93 -11.19
C LEU A 276 -1.30 -20.42 -11.58
N SER A 277 -2.30 -19.54 -11.55
CA SER A 277 -3.69 -19.90 -11.86
C SER A 277 -3.97 -20.07 -13.35
N ASN A 278 -3.21 -19.39 -14.21
CA ASN A 278 -3.39 -19.53 -15.65
C ASN A 278 -2.84 -20.87 -16.17
N LYS A 279 -2.12 -21.63 -15.34
CA LYS A 279 -1.54 -22.93 -15.70
C LYS A 279 -2.52 -24.09 -15.54
N ASP A 280 -3.54 -23.98 -14.69
CA ASP A 280 -4.50 -25.06 -14.44
C ASP A 280 -5.52 -25.24 -15.57
N GLU A 281 -5.72 -24.21 -16.42
CA GLU A 281 -6.67 -24.28 -17.54
C GLU A 281 -6.06 -24.83 -18.85
N THR A 282 -4.74 -24.87 -19.01
CA THR A 282 -4.10 -25.23 -20.29
C THR A 282 -3.25 -26.50 -20.27
N GLY A 283 -3.12 -27.18 -19.12
CA GLY A 283 -2.53 -28.53 -19.04
C GLY A 283 -1.06 -28.68 -19.46
N THR A 284 -0.36 -27.62 -19.84
CA THR A 284 1.06 -27.65 -20.23
C THR A 284 1.89 -26.89 -19.19
N ALA A 285 2.40 -27.63 -18.24
CA ALA A 285 3.43 -27.15 -17.32
C ALA A 285 4.73 -26.86 -18.08
N GLN A 286 4.91 -25.63 -18.57
CA GLN A 286 6.26 -25.13 -18.73
C GLN A 286 6.80 -24.86 -17.32
N SER A 287 7.64 -25.76 -16.84
CA SER A 287 8.43 -25.56 -15.62
C SER A 287 9.15 -24.23 -15.77
N SER A 288 8.73 -23.20 -14.99
CA SER A 288 9.62 -22.08 -14.77
C SER A 288 10.86 -22.70 -14.12
N ASN A 289 12.00 -22.67 -14.81
CA ASN A 289 13.29 -23.05 -14.30
C ASN A 289 13.58 -22.24 -13.04
N ARG A 290 13.20 -22.80 -11.90
CA ARG A 290 13.71 -22.43 -10.60
C ARG A 290 14.87 -23.38 -10.35
N ASP A 291 16.09 -22.90 -10.50
CA ASP A 291 17.18 -23.62 -9.87
C ASP A 291 16.95 -23.61 -8.38
N ILE A 292 17.31 -24.72 -7.79
CA ILE A 292 17.17 -25.05 -6.37
C ILE A 292 17.86 -24.03 -5.45
N ASN A 293 18.67 -23.12 -6.02
CA ASN A 293 19.43 -22.07 -5.34
C ASN A 293 18.80 -20.65 -5.41
N GLY A 294 17.56 -20.50 -5.93
CA GLY A 294 16.84 -19.23 -5.86
C GLY A 294 17.42 -18.10 -6.71
N THR A 295 18.24 -18.41 -7.73
CA THR A 295 18.80 -17.42 -8.65
C THR A 295 17.68 -16.84 -9.48
N ALA A 296 17.45 -15.54 -9.37
CA ALA A 296 16.49 -14.82 -10.19
C ALA A 296 16.85 -14.98 -11.67
N PRO A 297 15.87 -15.17 -12.57
CA PRO A 297 16.11 -15.16 -14.00
C PRO A 297 16.88 -13.91 -14.42
N GLN A 298 17.72 -13.98 -15.47
CA GLN A 298 18.44 -12.79 -16.02
C GLN A 298 17.49 -11.61 -16.28
N ASP A 299 16.24 -11.90 -16.66
CA ASP A 299 15.17 -10.91 -16.83
C ASP A 299 14.80 -10.18 -15.51
N PHE A 300 14.93 -10.80 -14.35
CA PHE A 300 14.59 -10.17 -13.05
C PHE A 300 15.51 -9.01 -12.72
N LEU A 301 16.81 -9.19 -12.86
CA LEU A 301 17.79 -8.12 -12.58
C LEU A 301 17.66 -6.97 -13.57
N GLY A 302 17.42 -7.26 -14.86
CA GLY A 302 17.13 -6.24 -15.86
C GLY A 302 15.92 -5.39 -15.51
N LYS A 303 14.82 -6.00 -15.06
CA LYS A 303 13.62 -5.30 -14.58
C LYS A 303 13.87 -4.47 -13.31
N ILE A 304 14.67 -4.97 -12.38
CA ILE A 304 15.09 -4.21 -11.19
C ILE A 304 15.87 -2.96 -11.60
N LEU A 305 16.82 -3.09 -12.53
CA LEU A 305 17.60 -1.96 -13.03
C LEU A 305 16.73 -0.94 -13.78
N GLN A 306 15.78 -1.40 -14.58
CA GLN A 306 14.79 -0.54 -15.24
C GLN A 306 13.93 0.23 -14.21
N MET A 307 13.43 -0.45 -13.17
CA MET A 307 12.68 0.18 -12.09
C MET A 307 13.53 1.18 -11.32
N HIS A 308 14.76 0.82 -10.99
CA HIS A 308 15.72 1.71 -10.36
C HIS A 308 15.98 2.95 -11.19
N GLN A 309 16.19 2.81 -12.53
CA GLN A 309 16.45 3.94 -13.42
C GLN A 309 15.31 4.96 -13.40
N ALA A 310 14.05 4.49 -13.45
CA ALA A 310 12.88 5.37 -13.36
C ALA A 310 12.86 6.16 -12.04
N ILE A 311 13.18 5.50 -10.92
CA ILE A 311 13.24 6.14 -9.60
C ILE A 311 14.41 7.11 -9.50
N PHE A 312 15.57 6.76 -10.05
CA PHE A 312 16.77 7.60 -10.07
C PHE A 312 16.56 8.87 -10.90
N ASP A 313 16.00 8.74 -12.11
CA ASP A 313 15.71 9.88 -12.98
C ASP A 313 14.71 10.85 -12.33
N ASN A 314 13.69 10.33 -11.67
CA ASN A 314 12.75 11.15 -10.91
C ASN A 314 13.44 11.85 -9.74
N ALA A 315 14.31 11.16 -9.01
CA ALA A 315 15.05 11.77 -7.90
C ALA A 315 15.96 12.91 -8.39
N CYS A 316 16.66 12.72 -9.51
CA CYS A 316 17.51 13.75 -10.13
C CYS A 316 16.70 14.98 -10.60
N LYS A 317 15.45 14.79 -11.04
CA LYS A 317 14.56 15.90 -11.42
C LYS A 317 13.97 16.64 -10.21
N THR A 318 13.77 15.93 -9.10
CA THR A 318 13.02 16.44 -7.94
C THR A 318 13.92 17.08 -6.90
N PHE A 319 15.14 16.56 -6.73
CA PHE A 319 16.06 16.96 -5.65
C PHE A 319 17.33 17.60 -6.19
N GLN A 320 17.94 18.46 -5.35
CA GLN A 320 19.21 19.11 -5.70
C GLN A 320 20.34 18.61 -4.78
N GLY A 321 21.46 18.27 -5.42
CA GLY A 321 22.67 17.81 -4.74
C GLY A 321 22.67 16.34 -4.36
N ASP A 322 23.86 15.76 -4.38
CA ASP A 322 24.12 14.33 -4.19
C ASP A 322 23.47 13.75 -2.93
N SER A 323 23.59 14.42 -1.80
CA SER A 323 23.09 13.93 -0.51
C SER A 323 21.56 13.71 -0.53
N GLN A 324 20.79 14.63 -1.13
CA GLN A 324 19.34 14.50 -1.17
C GLN A 324 18.93 13.36 -2.12
N ILE A 325 19.54 13.30 -3.31
CA ILE A 325 19.25 12.25 -4.29
C ILE A 325 19.59 10.88 -3.70
N LEU A 326 20.81 10.72 -3.15
CA LEU A 326 21.28 9.46 -2.56
C LEU A 326 20.36 8.97 -1.44
N SER A 327 19.87 9.88 -0.58
CA SER A 327 18.95 9.51 0.50
C SER A 327 17.65 8.87 0.00
N HIS A 328 17.23 9.18 -1.23
CA HIS A 328 16.02 8.63 -1.84
C HIS A 328 16.28 7.34 -2.61
N VAL A 329 17.39 7.27 -3.34
CA VAL A 329 17.65 6.13 -4.22
C VAL A 329 18.32 4.95 -3.52
N GLN A 330 19.10 5.19 -2.46
CA GLN A 330 19.76 4.11 -1.71
C GLN A 330 18.78 3.23 -0.94
N SER A 331 17.62 3.78 -0.52
CA SER A 331 16.58 3.01 0.18
C SER A 331 15.96 1.93 -0.72
N PHE A 332 15.94 2.14 -2.04
CA PHE A 332 15.44 1.17 -3.02
C PHE A 332 16.11 -0.21 -2.88
N TRP A 333 17.40 -0.25 -2.62
CA TRP A 333 18.19 -1.48 -2.57
C TRP A 333 18.08 -2.24 -1.25
N GLU A 334 17.55 -1.64 -0.20
CA GLU A 334 17.60 -2.19 1.16
C GLU A 334 16.99 -3.59 1.28
N TYR A 335 15.86 -3.82 0.63
CA TYR A 335 15.19 -5.13 0.67
C TYR A 335 15.68 -6.07 -0.44
N LEU A 336 16.41 -5.56 -1.41
CA LEU A 336 16.98 -6.33 -2.53
C LEU A 336 18.37 -6.91 -2.19
N GLU A 337 18.92 -6.65 -0.99
CA GLU A 337 20.24 -7.15 -0.58
C GLU A 337 20.45 -8.65 -0.88
N PRO A 338 19.48 -9.56 -0.61
CA PRO A 338 19.66 -10.98 -0.90
C PRO A 338 19.77 -11.32 -2.39
N SER A 339 19.31 -10.42 -3.26
CA SER A 339 19.25 -10.63 -4.73
C SER A 339 20.41 -10.05 -5.49
N ILE A 340 21.35 -9.36 -4.82
CA ILE A 340 22.51 -8.72 -5.45
C ILE A 340 23.82 -9.08 -4.75
N PRO A 341 24.96 -9.05 -5.46
CA PRO A 341 26.25 -9.37 -4.86
C PRO A 341 26.58 -8.46 -3.69
N LYS A 342 26.89 -9.04 -2.53
CA LYS A 342 27.10 -8.34 -1.26
C LYS A 342 28.16 -7.22 -1.34
N LYS A 343 29.19 -7.39 -2.20
CA LYS A 343 30.22 -6.37 -2.41
C LYS A 343 29.63 -5.12 -3.08
N ILE A 344 28.82 -5.32 -4.11
CA ILE A 344 28.18 -4.24 -4.87
C ILE A 344 27.14 -3.54 -3.98
N PHE A 345 26.30 -4.31 -3.27
CA PHE A 345 25.34 -3.73 -2.29
C PHE A 345 26.02 -2.79 -1.30
N LYS A 346 27.13 -3.23 -0.70
CA LYS A 346 27.89 -2.38 0.25
C LYS A 346 28.41 -1.10 -0.39
N ARG A 347 28.84 -1.13 -1.65
CA ARG A 347 29.30 0.07 -2.39
C ARG A 347 28.13 1.01 -2.64
N ILE A 348 27.01 0.51 -3.12
CA ILE A 348 25.77 1.29 -3.32
C ILE A 348 25.36 1.99 -2.01
N LYS A 349 25.29 1.26 -0.90
CA LYS A 349 24.86 1.81 0.39
C LYS A 349 25.86 2.80 1.01
N LYS A 350 27.14 2.70 0.69
CA LYS A 350 28.21 3.57 1.25
C LYS A 350 28.56 4.76 0.34
N ALA A 351 28.05 4.80 -0.88
CA ALA A 351 28.35 5.88 -1.81
C ALA A 351 27.92 7.24 -1.24
N GLY A 352 28.87 8.17 -1.16
CA GLY A 352 28.65 9.54 -0.72
C GLY A 352 28.49 10.53 -1.86
N LYS A 353 28.78 10.10 -3.10
CA LYS A 353 28.64 10.87 -4.35
C LYS A 353 27.82 10.10 -5.37
N LEU A 354 27.11 10.82 -6.24
CA LEU A 354 26.32 10.21 -7.32
C LEU A 354 27.21 9.43 -8.30
N SER A 355 28.44 9.88 -8.57
CA SER A 355 29.38 9.16 -9.42
C SER A 355 29.72 7.78 -8.88
N GLU A 356 30.08 7.69 -7.58
CA GLU A 356 30.38 6.43 -6.90
C GLU A 356 29.19 5.48 -6.90
N TYR A 357 27.99 6.04 -6.65
CA TYR A 357 26.73 5.30 -6.66
C TYR A 357 26.44 4.72 -8.05
N SER A 358 26.52 5.56 -9.09
CA SER A 358 26.23 5.15 -10.47
C SER A 358 27.21 4.10 -10.98
N GLU A 359 28.51 4.21 -10.63
CA GLU A 359 29.51 3.18 -10.93
C GLU A 359 29.17 1.84 -10.27
N ALA A 360 28.76 1.87 -8.98
CA ALA A 360 28.40 0.66 -8.26
C ALA A 360 27.13 -0.01 -8.84
N VAL A 361 26.15 0.77 -9.28
CA VAL A 361 24.94 0.25 -9.93
C VAL A 361 25.24 -0.33 -11.31
N LYS A 362 26.11 0.30 -12.10
CA LYS A 362 26.53 -0.21 -13.41
C LYS A 362 27.19 -1.60 -13.33
N GLU A 363 27.82 -1.97 -12.22
CA GLU A 363 28.39 -3.32 -12.05
C GLU A 363 27.32 -4.42 -11.94
N LEU A 364 26.03 -4.07 -11.83
CA LEU A 364 24.92 -5.01 -11.84
C LEU A 364 24.39 -5.29 -13.25
N SER A 365 24.77 -4.47 -14.23
CA SER A 365 24.41 -4.63 -15.66
C SER A 365 25.43 -5.55 -16.33
#